data_002abfef19988f6d3d4962e01a2f2e6f
#
_entry.id   002abfef19988f6d3d4962e01a2f2e6f
#
_cell.length_a   1.000
_cell.length_b   1.000
_cell.length_c   1.000
_cell.angle_alpha   90.00
_cell.angle_beta   90.00
_cell.angle_gamma   90.00
#
_symmetry.space_group_name_H-M   'P 1'
#
loop_
_entity.id
_entity.type
_entity.pdbx_description
1 polymer ?
#
loop_
_entity_poly.entity_id
_entity_poly.type
_entity_poly.pdbx_seq_one_letter_code
_entity_poly.pdbx_strand_id
1 'polypeptide(L)'
;MEIVYIAQNIKNILKKIQTYAKRSCYFRNKMVLYNYRKNLCAKGRKNLCAKGRRNSKKYDEVTKMKKKVFATLLAVSMIASMVPAAVSVQAADGDTIRLVNGKLEVDAQLKKLAEMYEKETGTKVEIESMGGGIDIQGTLKGYYQSDNMPDIISNGGATDFANWTDLLVDMSDQDWASDTDAAYVDDEQGTIGFPYTTEAIGLAYNKDILDKAGIDPSTLTGPDAIQKAFETIDSKKDELGLTAVVGYAADPVNLYWSTGSHLFGNYLDAGLDRDDTTYIDMLNDGGKVDEDRLTDFAKFVGLLNQYSDPALLVSGTYDQQILNFSSGKYAFVTQGSWIGATMVGDDADAYKEAGNFEVGMIPYAFEDGIDTILTNSPSWWSVYKDGNVEAAEAFLQWLTTDEAQEVLVKEAGFVSPFKSCTIVGDDPFAQTIADYVSAGKTSAWHNVDMKEGLAQNYTGQVFADYASGSLDEAGFVKTLEQVIQSAYAN
;
A
#
# COMPACT_ATOMS: atom_id res chain seq x y z
N MET A 1 36.11 24.54 -22.63
CA MET A 1 37.07 23.72 -21.84
C MET A 1 36.70 23.66 -20.36
N GLU A 2 36.21 24.73 -19.75
CA GLU A 2 35.80 24.73 -18.32
C GLU A 2 34.65 23.80 -17.95
N ILE A 3 33.63 23.67 -18.80
CA ILE A 3 32.47 22.79 -18.54
C ILE A 3 32.88 21.30 -18.46
N VAL A 4 33.83 20.88 -19.30
CA VAL A 4 34.36 19.50 -19.28
C VAL A 4 35.20 19.24 -18.03
N TYR A 5 35.92 20.23 -17.54
CA TYR A 5 36.70 20.13 -16.31
C TYR A 5 35.81 20.06 -15.08
N ILE A 6 34.72 20.84 -15.06
CA ILE A 6 33.70 20.79 -13.98
C ILE A 6 32.98 19.43 -13.95
N ALA A 7 32.57 18.92 -15.12
CA ALA A 7 31.90 17.61 -15.21
C ALA A 7 32.81 16.46 -14.75
N GLN A 8 34.11 16.53 -15.06
CA GLN A 8 35.08 15.52 -14.61
C GLN A 8 35.31 15.58 -13.09
N ASN A 9 35.32 16.78 -12.51
CA ASN A 9 35.44 16.95 -11.07
C ASN A 9 34.18 16.46 -10.33
N ILE A 10 32.98 16.72 -10.84
CA ILE A 10 31.72 16.20 -10.30
C ILE A 10 31.70 14.65 -10.32
N LYS A 11 32.12 14.03 -11.42
CA LYS A 11 32.25 12.57 -11.54
C LYS A 11 33.23 11.97 -10.51
N ASN A 12 34.31 12.64 -10.24
CA ASN A 12 35.29 12.22 -9.23
C ASN A 12 34.75 12.38 -7.79
N ILE A 13 33.97 13.43 -7.53
CA ILE A 13 33.30 13.65 -6.25
C ILE A 13 32.23 12.58 -6.01
N LEU A 14 31.39 12.28 -7.00
CA LEU A 14 30.37 11.23 -6.91
C LEU A 14 30.99 9.85 -6.66
N LYS A 15 32.09 9.51 -7.32
CA LYS A 15 32.85 8.27 -7.07
C LYS A 15 33.39 8.18 -5.64
N LYS A 16 33.84 9.30 -5.07
CA LYS A 16 34.26 9.37 -3.66
C LYS A 16 33.08 9.22 -2.70
N ILE A 17 31.91 9.79 -3.01
CA ILE A 17 30.68 9.68 -2.23
C ILE A 17 30.18 8.23 -2.21
N GLN A 18 30.16 7.53 -3.36
CA GLN A 18 29.80 6.12 -3.42
C GLN A 18 30.74 5.21 -2.61
N THR A 19 32.05 5.51 -2.64
CA THR A 19 33.03 4.77 -1.85
C THR A 19 32.85 5.02 -0.36
N TYR A 20 32.40 6.22 0.02
CA TYR A 20 32.12 6.62 1.40
C TYR A 20 30.83 5.99 1.92
N ALA A 21 29.78 5.91 1.10
CA ALA A 21 28.51 5.24 1.43
C ALA A 21 28.72 3.74 1.68
N LYS A 22 29.49 3.04 0.82
CA LYS A 22 29.86 1.64 1.04
C LYS A 22 30.65 1.42 2.34
N ARG A 23 31.54 2.35 2.71
CA ARG A 23 32.27 2.32 3.99
C ARG A 23 31.36 2.62 5.20
N SER A 24 30.34 3.49 5.02
CA SER A 24 29.39 3.84 6.08
C SER A 24 28.46 2.67 6.44
N CYS A 25 28.01 1.89 5.47
CA CYS A 25 27.26 0.65 5.70
C CYS A 25 28.09 -0.40 6.48
N TYR A 26 29.37 -0.55 6.12
CA TYR A 26 30.28 -1.44 6.86
C TYR A 26 30.49 -0.99 8.31
N PHE A 27 30.52 0.33 8.57
CA PHE A 27 30.64 0.88 9.92
C PHE A 27 29.34 0.79 10.72
N ARG A 28 28.17 0.89 10.09
CA ARG A 28 26.87 0.74 10.77
C ARG A 28 26.69 -0.66 11.35
N ASN A 29 27.05 -1.69 10.60
CA ASN A 29 27.04 -3.08 11.07
C ASN A 29 28.06 -3.34 12.20
N LYS A 30 29.20 -2.65 12.19
CA LYS A 30 30.19 -2.73 13.28
C LYS A 30 29.74 -2.02 14.56
N MET A 31 28.93 -0.96 14.44
CA MET A 31 28.41 -0.20 15.59
C MET A 31 27.30 -0.96 16.33
N VAL A 32 26.46 -1.71 15.60
CA VAL A 32 25.46 -2.63 16.20
C VAL A 32 26.17 -3.73 16.98
N LEU A 33 27.22 -4.33 16.43
CA LEU A 33 28.06 -5.32 17.11
C LEU A 33 28.81 -4.75 18.34
N TYR A 34 29.21 -3.48 18.29
CA TYR A 34 29.87 -2.80 19.43
C TYR A 34 28.88 -2.54 20.57
N ASN A 35 27.67 -2.08 20.30
CA ASN A 35 26.64 -1.86 21.29
C ASN A 35 26.15 -3.18 21.91
N TYR A 36 26.05 -4.25 21.13
CA TYR A 36 25.74 -5.59 21.62
C TYR A 36 26.84 -6.10 22.57
N ARG A 37 28.11 -5.88 22.25
CA ARG A 37 29.25 -6.24 23.12
C ARG A 37 29.33 -5.37 24.39
N LYS A 38 28.93 -4.10 24.33
CA LYS A 38 28.88 -3.21 25.50
C LYS A 38 27.85 -3.67 26.52
N ASN A 39 26.68 -4.12 26.03
CA ASN A 39 25.62 -4.71 26.85
C ASN A 39 26.02 -6.06 27.48
N LEU A 40 26.89 -6.83 26.82
CA LEU A 40 27.46 -8.07 27.35
C LEU A 40 28.50 -7.81 28.45
N CYS A 41 29.29 -6.73 28.34
CA CYS A 41 30.22 -6.31 29.39
C CYS A 41 29.50 -5.82 30.65
N ALA A 42 28.37 -5.17 30.55
CA ALA A 42 27.53 -4.73 31.68
C ALA A 42 26.92 -5.91 32.45
N LYS A 43 26.88 -7.11 31.86
CA LYS A 43 26.39 -8.35 32.49
C LYS A 43 27.50 -9.25 33.13
N GLY A 44 28.68 -8.69 33.39
CA GLY A 44 29.67 -9.30 34.30
C GLY A 44 30.70 -10.27 33.72
N ARG A 45 30.96 -10.26 32.40
CA ARG A 45 32.03 -11.09 31.77
C ARG A 45 33.30 -10.26 31.48
N LYS A 46 34.32 -10.37 32.33
CA LYS A 46 35.54 -9.52 32.35
C LYS A 46 36.53 -9.69 31.17
N ASN A 47 36.49 -10.74 30.40
CA ASN A 47 37.56 -11.05 29.40
C ASN A 47 37.42 -10.42 28.01
N LEU A 48 36.39 -9.62 27.76
CA LEU A 48 36.16 -8.98 26.47
C LEU A 48 36.38 -7.47 26.42
N CYS A 49 36.68 -6.84 27.58
CA CYS A 49 36.84 -5.40 27.75
C CYS A 49 38.19 -4.82 27.26
N ALA A 50 39.24 -5.63 27.14
CA ALA A 50 40.58 -5.12 26.86
C ALA A 50 40.79 -4.65 25.40
N LYS A 51 39.96 -5.12 24.45
CA LYS A 51 40.05 -4.76 23.01
C LYS A 51 39.26 -3.50 22.65
N GLY A 52 38.38 -2.99 23.54
CA GLY A 52 37.48 -1.85 23.27
C GLY A 52 38.12 -0.45 23.36
N ARG A 53 39.17 -0.30 24.22
CA ARG A 53 39.75 1.01 24.52
C ARG A 53 40.64 1.62 23.44
N ARG A 54 41.14 0.84 22.46
CA ARG A 54 41.94 1.37 21.35
C ARG A 54 41.12 2.01 20.22
N ASN A 55 39.81 1.75 20.18
CA ASN A 55 38.96 2.24 19.10
C ASN A 55 38.19 3.54 19.43
N SER A 56 38.11 3.99 20.70
CA SER A 56 37.36 5.19 21.08
C SER A 56 38.00 6.49 20.55
N LYS A 57 39.33 6.62 20.57
CA LYS A 57 40.02 7.81 20.04
C LYS A 57 39.84 8.01 18.52
N LYS A 58 39.66 6.91 17.78
CA LYS A 58 39.42 6.95 16.33
C LYS A 58 37.99 7.37 15.99
N TYR A 59 37.04 7.20 16.90
CA TYR A 59 35.65 7.63 16.75
C TYR A 59 35.46 9.13 16.96
N ASP A 60 36.20 9.73 17.88
CA ASP A 60 36.16 11.19 18.12
C ASP A 60 36.67 11.99 16.94
N GLU A 61 37.72 11.50 16.24
CA GLU A 61 38.24 12.13 15.02
C GLU A 61 37.27 12.04 13.83
N VAL A 62 36.58 10.88 13.67
CA VAL A 62 35.56 10.67 12.61
C VAL A 62 34.35 11.56 12.84
N THR A 63 33.93 11.79 14.09
CA THR A 63 32.80 12.66 14.43
C THR A 63 33.12 14.14 14.20
N LYS A 64 34.35 14.56 14.49
CA LYS A 64 34.85 15.93 14.15
C LYS A 64 34.97 16.17 12.65
N MET A 65 35.33 15.14 11.88
CA MET A 65 35.43 15.21 10.42
C MET A 65 34.02 15.25 9.77
N LYS A 66 33.06 14.53 10.31
CA LYS A 66 31.65 14.59 9.84
C LYS A 66 31.04 15.99 10.02
N LYS A 67 31.30 16.66 11.14
CA LYS A 67 30.84 18.04 11.37
C LYS A 67 31.48 19.05 10.39
N LYS A 68 32.74 18.87 10.00
CA LYS A 68 33.39 19.72 9.00
C LYS A 68 32.88 19.47 7.58
N VAL A 69 32.62 18.22 7.21
CA VAL A 69 32.06 17.86 5.89
C VAL A 69 30.61 18.35 5.75
N PHE A 70 29.82 18.29 6.83
CA PHE A 70 28.43 18.81 6.85
C PHE A 70 28.40 20.35 6.71
N ALA A 71 29.35 21.06 7.37
CA ALA A 71 29.48 22.52 7.25
C ALA A 71 29.96 22.95 5.84
N THR A 72 30.77 22.14 5.18
CA THR A 72 31.23 22.41 3.82
C THR A 72 30.15 22.12 2.78
N LEU A 73 29.28 21.12 2.99
CA LEU A 73 28.14 20.84 2.13
C LEU A 73 27.07 21.94 2.22
N LEU A 74 26.83 22.49 3.42
CA LEU A 74 25.93 23.64 3.61
C LEU A 74 26.48 24.92 2.96
N ALA A 75 27.81 25.13 2.96
CA ALA A 75 28.41 26.27 2.31
C ALA A 75 28.41 26.18 0.77
N VAL A 76 28.49 24.97 0.21
CA VAL A 76 28.40 24.74 -1.24
C VAL A 76 26.96 24.88 -1.75
N SER A 77 25.94 24.52 -0.95
CA SER A 77 24.53 24.75 -1.32
C SER A 77 24.15 26.24 -1.31
N MET A 78 24.78 27.07 -0.48
CA MET A 78 24.55 28.51 -0.48
C MET A 78 25.28 29.27 -1.62
N ILE A 79 26.34 28.71 -2.21
CA ILE A 79 27.04 29.32 -3.36
C ILE A 79 26.37 28.95 -4.69
N ALA A 80 25.63 27.86 -4.76
CA ALA A 80 24.85 27.48 -5.96
C ALA A 80 23.62 28.38 -6.21
N SER A 81 23.21 29.19 -5.22
CA SER A 81 22.10 30.15 -5.35
C SER A 81 22.47 31.52 -5.86
N MET A 82 23.73 31.76 -6.26
CA MET A 82 24.22 33.02 -6.90
C MET A 82 24.68 32.78 -8.32
N VAL A 83 23.91 32.07 -9.14
CA VAL A 83 24.06 32.14 -10.60
C VAL A 83 23.16 33.28 -11.07
N PRO A 84 23.68 34.29 -11.81
CA PRO A 84 22.83 35.35 -12.34
C PRO A 84 21.77 34.71 -13.24
N ALA A 85 20.51 35.05 -13.02
CA ALA A 85 19.38 34.64 -13.81
C ALA A 85 19.68 34.95 -15.30
N ALA A 86 19.97 33.93 -16.07
CA ALA A 86 19.72 34.00 -17.49
C ALA A 86 18.22 34.17 -17.65
N VAL A 87 17.82 35.21 -18.36
CA VAL A 87 16.45 35.52 -18.70
C VAL A 87 15.87 34.30 -19.40
N SER A 88 15.17 33.44 -18.63
CA SER A 88 14.27 32.48 -19.21
C SER A 88 13.09 33.28 -19.74
N VAL A 89 12.79 33.14 -20.99
CA VAL A 89 11.50 33.54 -21.55
C VAL A 89 10.48 32.84 -20.68
N GLN A 90 9.75 33.61 -19.87
CA GLN A 90 8.67 33.14 -19.01
C GLN A 90 7.58 32.64 -19.97
N ALA A 91 7.42 31.35 -20.09
CA ALA A 91 6.18 30.77 -20.54
C ALA A 91 5.08 31.26 -19.58
N ALA A 92 3.94 31.56 -20.06
CA ALA A 92 2.83 32.07 -19.26
C ALA A 92 2.58 31.16 -18.06
N ASP A 93 2.44 31.75 -16.87
CA ASP A 93 2.39 31.10 -15.56
C ASP A 93 1.03 30.39 -15.31
N GLY A 94 0.38 29.90 -16.37
CA GLY A 94 -0.95 29.29 -16.33
C GLY A 94 -0.99 27.79 -16.64
N ASP A 95 0.10 27.20 -17.11
CA ASP A 95 0.05 25.91 -17.83
C ASP A 95 0.80 24.78 -17.11
N THR A 96 0.98 24.84 -15.81
CA THR A 96 1.62 23.74 -15.05
C THR A 96 0.81 23.42 -13.82
N ILE A 97 0.43 22.14 -13.66
CA ILE A 97 -0.21 21.60 -12.46
C ILE A 97 0.68 20.50 -11.87
N ARG A 98 0.60 20.30 -10.56
CA ARG A 98 1.34 19.27 -9.82
C ARG A 98 0.37 18.29 -9.20
N LEU A 99 0.66 16.98 -9.40
CA LEU A 99 -0.08 15.89 -8.80
C LEU A 99 0.82 15.09 -7.87
N VAL A 100 0.43 14.96 -6.59
CA VAL A 100 1.00 13.99 -5.65
C VAL A 100 0.19 12.72 -5.72
N ASN A 101 0.85 11.62 -6.10
CA ASN A 101 0.28 10.30 -6.24
C ASN A 101 0.79 9.35 -5.16
N GLY A 102 -0.10 8.53 -4.58
CA GLY A 102 0.22 7.57 -3.52
C GLY A 102 0.70 6.19 -4.01
N LYS A 103 0.63 5.90 -5.33
CA LYS A 103 1.00 4.61 -5.91
C LYS A 103 2.31 4.73 -6.70
N LEU A 104 3.41 4.30 -6.09
CA LEU A 104 4.75 4.41 -6.69
C LEU A 104 4.91 3.51 -7.93
N GLU A 105 4.26 2.36 -7.93
CA GLU A 105 4.33 1.34 -8.98
C GLU A 105 3.81 1.80 -10.34
N VAL A 106 2.98 2.85 -10.37
CA VAL A 106 2.41 3.40 -11.61
C VAL A 106 3.01 4.75 -12.03
N ASP A 107 4.10 5.17 -11.39
CA ASP A 107 4.76 6.46 -11.66
C ASP A 107 5.10 6.66 -13.15
N ALA A 108 5.60 5.61 -13.82
CA ALA A 108 5.97 5.67 -15.23
C ALA A 108 4.76 5.91 -16.14
N GLN A 109 3.63 5.25 -15.86
CA GLN A 109 2.39 5.37 -16.61
C GLN A 109 1.75 6.74 -16.40
N LEU A 110 1.75 7.25 -15.17
CA LEU A 110 1.25 8.60 -14.88
C LEU A 110 2.09 9.69 -15.58
N LYS A 111 3.41 9.53 -15.64
CA LYS A 111 4.28 10.44 -16.39
C LYS A 111 4.02 10.37 -17.90
N LYS A 112 3.75 9.17 -18.42
CA LYS A 112 3.32 9.02 -19.82
C LYS A 112 2.01 9.76 -20.10
N LEU A 113 1.02 9.64 -19.22
CA LEU A 113 -0.26 10.35 -19.32
C LEU A 113 -0.05 11.87 -19.24
N ALA A 114 0.83 12.34 -18.36
CA ALA A 114 1.20 13.75 -18.27
C ALA A 114 1.80 14.28 -19.60
N GLU A 115 2.69 13.51 -20.23
CA GLU A 115 3.26 13.86 -21.54
C GLU A 115 2.21 13.85 -22.67
N MET A 116 1.25 12.92 -22.63
CA MET A 116 0.15 12.85 -23.60
C MET A 116 -0.77 14.07 -23.45
N TYR A 117 -1.14 14.40 -22.21
CA TYR A 117 -1.99 15.55 -21.90
C TYR A 117 -1.32 16.88 -22.30
N GLU A 118 -0.03 17.07 -21.97
CA GLU A 118 0.73 18.25 -22.36
C GLU A 118 0.80 18.40 -23.87
N LYS A 119 1.00 17.31 -24.58
CA LYS A 119 1.02 17.33 -26.06
C LYS A 119 -0.33 17.72 -26.69
N GLU A 120 -1.42 17.32 -26.08
CA GLU A 120 -2.78 17.57 -26.57
C GLU A 120 -3.25 18.99 -26.20
N THR A 121 -3.04 19.41 -24.95
CA THR A 121 -3.63 20.62 -24.39
C THR A 121 -2.64 21.78 -24.25
N GLY A 122 -1.35 21.49 -24.17
CA GLY A 122 -0.31 22.46 -23.85
C GLY A 122 -0.10 22.64 -22.33
N THR A 123 -0.92 22.05 -21.48
CA THR A 123 -0.80 22.11 -20.01
C THR A 123 0.15 21.05 -19.51
N LYS A 124 1.19 21.47 -18.81
CA LYS A 124 2.18 20.55 -18.21
C LYS A 124 1.64 19.98 -16.91
N VAL A 125 1.84 18.67 -16.70
CA VAL A 125 1.53 17.99 -15.44
C VAL A 125 2.81 17.43 -14.83
N GLU A 126 3.13 17.86 -13.60
CA GLU A 126 4.27 17.35 -12.83
C GLU A 126 3.79 16.26 -11.86
N ILE A 127 4.22 15.02 -12.09
CA ILE A 127 3.87 13.88 -11.25
C ILE A 127 4.93 13.67 -10.17
N GLU A 128 4.50 13.68 -8.91
CA GLU A 128 5.31 13.32 -7.74
C GLU A 128 4.72 12.10 -7.06
N SER A 129 5.26 10.90 -7.35
CA SER A 129 4.79 9.65 -6.75
C SER A 129 5.54 9.35 -5.45
N MET A 130 4.79 9.02 -4.41
CA MET A 130 5.28 8.66 -3.09
C MET A 130 4.69 7.31 -2.69
N GLY A 131 5.46 6.51 -1.95
CA GLY A 131 5.00 5.19 -1.50
C GLY A 131 6.05 4.52 -0.63
N GLY A 132 5.89 3.21 -0.37
CA GLY A 132 6.91 2.43 0.35
C GLY A 132 7.15 2.89 1.79
N GLY A 133 6.11 3.33 2.50
CA GLY A 133 6.21 3.78 3.90
C GLY A 133 6.53 5.26 4.07
N ILE A 134 6.44 6.06 3.00
CA ILE A 134 6.49 7.53 3.11
C ILE A 134 5.16 8.00 3.71
N ASP A 135 5.23 8.86 4.72
CA ASP A 135 4.08 9.56 5.26
C ASP A 135 3.65 10.68 4.28
N ILE A 136 2.68 10.35 3.43
CA ILE A 136 2.16 11.26 2.40
C ILE A 136 1.49 12.46 3.06
N GLN A 137 0.65 12.24 4.06
CA GLN A 137 -0.08 13.31 4.74
C GLN A 137 0.87 14.24 5.50
N GLY A 138 1.89 13.69 6.16
CA GLY A 138 2.94 14.50 6.79
C GLY A 138 3.72 15.34 5.77
N THR A 139 3.98 14.80 4.58
CA THR A 139 4.64 15.53 3.49
C THR A 139 3.75 16.65 2.95
N LEU A 140 2.47 16.37 2.69
CA LEU A 140 1.49 17.38 2.24
C LEU A 140 1.30 18.50 3.28
N LYS A 141 1.24 18.17 4.58
CA LYS A 141 1.23 19.18 5.67
C LYS A 141 2.48 20.06 5.63
N GLY A 142 3.64 19.50 5.29
CA GLY A 142 4.88 20.27 5.07
C GLY A 142 4.80 21.20 3.87
N TYR A 143 4.21 20.76 2.77
CA TYR A 143 3.98 21.60 1.58
C TYR A 143 3.02 22.74 1.90
N TYR A 144 1.91 22.45 2.59
CA TYR A 144 0.95 23.47 3.02
C TYR A 144 1.59 24.54 3.89
N GLN A 145 2.41 24.16 4.87
CA GLN A 145 3.11 25.09 5.77
C GLN A 145 4.14 25.96 5.05
N SER A 146 4.61 25.54 3.88
CA SER A 146 5.62 26.26 3.09
C SER A 146 5.05 27.00 1.88
N ASP A 147 3.73 27.16 1.78
CA ASP A 147 3.03 27.75 0.61
C ASP A 147 3.46 27.07 -0.72
N ASN A 148 3.60 25.76 -0.72
CA ASN A 148 4.05 24.98 -1.88
C ASN A 148 3.15 23.74 -2.10
N MET A 149 1.84 23.91 -1.86
CA MET A 149 0.89 22.82 -2.03
C MET A 149 0.78 22.41 -3.51
N PRO A 150 0.71 21.10 -3.84
CA PRO A 150 0.35 20.66 -5.18
C PRO A 150 -1.12 20.95 -5.49
N ASP A 151 -1.47 21.02 -6.77
CA ASP A 151 -2.83 21.30 -7.23
C ASP A 151 -3.75 20.09 -7.03
N ILE A 152 -3.19 18.87 -7.15
CA ILE A 152 -3.89 17.61 -6.94
C ILE A 152 -3.15 16.80 -5.89
N ILE A 153 -3.88 16.35 -4.85
CA ILE A 153 -3.32 15.62 -3.72
C ILE A 153 -3.97 14.24 -3.56
N SER A 154 -3.23 13.28 -3.01
CA SER A 154 -3.73 11.94 -2.72
C SER A 154 -4.25 11.85 -1.30
N ASN A 155 -5.47 11.32 -1.13
CA ASN A 155 -6.13 11.03 0.13
C ASN A 155 -6.56 9.57 0.19
N GLY A 156 -6.27 8.88 1.30
CA GLY A 156 -6.51 7.45 1.47
C GLY A 156 -7.80 7.09 2.23
N GLY A 157 -8.62 8.07 2.62
CA GLY A 157 -9.87 7.84 3.35
C GLY A 157 -10.26 8.99 4.27
N ALA A 158 -11.28 8.81 5.09
CA ALA A 158 -11.90 9.86 5.90
C ALA A 158 -10.91 10.66 6.76
N THR A 159 -9.95 10.00 7.39
CA THR A 159 -8.95 10.69 8.23
C THR A 159 -7.99 11.57 7.43
N ASP A 160 -7.67 11.17 6.20
CA ASP A 160 -6.84 11.98 5.30
C ASP A 160 -7.64 13.20 4.81
N PHE A 161 -8.89 12.99 4.38
CA PHE A 161 -9.78 14.07 3.98
C PHE A 161 -10.02 15.08 5.09
N ALA A 162 -10.17 14.63 6.34
CA ALA A 162 -10.34 15.49 7.50
C ALA A 162 -9.16 16.47 7.73
N ASN A 163 -7.96 16.14 7.26
CA ASN A 163 -6.82 17.07 7.31
C ASN A 163 -6.99 18.28 6.38
N TRP A 164 -7.85 18.18 5.37
CA TRP A 164 -8.01 19.15 4.29
C TRP A 164 -9.42 19.74 4.22
N THR A 165 -10.22 19.58 5.29
CA THR A 165 -11.58 20.16 5.39
C THR A 165 -11.55 21.63 4.98
N ASP A 166 -12.51 22.03 4.16
CA ASP A 166 -12.62 23.39 3.59
C ASP A 166 -11.48 23.81 2.62
N LEU A 167 -10.52 22.92 2.31
CA LEU A 167 -9.40 23.18 1.41
C LEU A 167 -9.49 22.43 0.09
N LEU A 168 -10.51 21.59 -0.08
CA LEU A 168 -10.74 20.81 -1.31
C LEU A 168 -11.88 21.42 -2.14
N VAL A 169 -11.84 21.14 -3.44
CA VAL A 169 -12.87 21.58 -4.41
C VAL A 169 -13.97 20.55 -4.45
N ASP A 170 -15.21 21.00 -4.42
CA ASP A 170 -16.38 20.19 -4.76
C ASP A 170 -16.45 19.99 -6.27
N MET A 171 -16.25 18.76 -6.71
CA MET A 171 -16.25 18.33 -8.11
C MET A 171 -17.57 17.65 -8.53
N SER A 172 -18.66 17.87 -7.80
CA SER A 172 -19.96 17.23 -8.07
C SER A 172 -20.55 17.61 -9.42
N ASP A 173 -20.14 18.74 -10.00
CA ASP A 173 -20.57 19.22 -11.31
C ASP A 173 -19.73 18.70 -12.49
N GLN A 174 -18.66 17.93 -12.20
CA GLN A 174 -17.84 17.32 -13.24
C GLN A 174 -18.56 16.11 -13.87
N ASP A 175 -18.43 15.94 -15.18
CA ASP A 175 -19.12 14.86 -15.93
C ASP A 175 -18.76 13.46 -15.37
N TRP A 176 -17.52 13.27 -14.96
CA TRP A 176 -17.07 12.00 -14.42
C TRP A 176 -17.74 11.61 -13.09
N ALA A 177 -18.20 12.58 -12.28
CA ALA A 177 -18.76 12.31 -10.96
C ALA A 177 -20.03 11.47 -11.03
N SER A 178 -20.82 11.59 -12.11
CA SER A 178 -22.01 10.78 -12.32
C SER A 178 -21.73 9.41 -12.95
N ASP A 179 -20.53 9.19 -13.47
CA ASP A 179 -20.13 7.97 -14.17
C ASP A 179 -19.48 6.92 -13.24
N THR A 180 -19.42 7.18 -11.95
CA THR A 180 -18.80 6.28 -10.98
C THR A 180 -19.59 6.22 -9.66
N ASP A 181 -19.53 5.07 -8.98
CA ASP A 181 -20.01 4.91 -7.60
C ASP A 181 -18.85 4.89 -6.59
N ALA A 182 -17.61 5.10 -7.07
CA ALA A 182 -16.38 5.02 -6.25
C ALA A 182 -15.80 6.41 -5.90
N ALA A 183 -16.50 7.51 -6.26
CA ALA A 183 -16.10 8.85 -5.84
C ALA A 183 -16.14 8.98 -4.30
N TYR A 184 -15.22 9.76 -3.72
CA TYR A 184 -15.34 10.11 -2.32
C TYR A 184 -16.27 11.32 -2.18
N VAL A 185 -17.38 11.10 -1.49
CA VAL A 185 -18.43 12.10 -1.27
C VAL A 185 -18.48 12.42 0.22
N ASP A 186 -18.37 13.68 0.55
CA ASP A 186 -18.56 14.20 1.90
C ASP A 186 -19.91 14.91 1.99
N ASP A 187 -20.67 14.68 3.07
CA ASP A 187 -22.01 15.20 3.24
C ASP A 187 -22.08 16.74 3.25
N GLU A 188 -21.00 17.42 3.66
CA GLU A 188 -20.94 18.87 3.78
C GLU A 188 -20.19 19.53 2.61
N GLN A 189 -19.19 18.83 2.03
CA GLN A 189 -18.29 19.38 1.02
C GLN A 189 -18.61 18.89 -0.42
N GLY A 190 -19.47 17.89 -0.59
CA GLY A 190 -19.81 17.30 -1.88
C GLY A 190 -18.78 16.27 -2.36
N THR A 191 -18.60 16.13 -3.67
CA THR A 191 -17.64 15.17 -4.27
C THR A 191 -16.24 15.74 -4.26
N ILE A 192 -15.42 15.32 -3.31
CA ILE A 192 -14.06 15.83 -3.08
C ILE A 192 -12.93 14.86 -3.44
N GLY A 193 -13.25 13.67 -3.92
CA GLY A 193 -12.25 12.68 -4.31
C GLY A 193 -12.54 12.01 -5.65
N PHE A 194 -11.60 12.16 -6.60
CA PHE A 194 -11.60 11.49 -7.89
C PHE A 194 -11.03 10.08 -7.73
N PRO A 195 -11.80 9.01 -8.04
CA PRO A 195 -11.32 7.63 -8.00
C PRO A 195 -10.52 7.36 -9.29
N TYR A 196 -9.34 6.75 -9.17
CA TYR A 196 -8.51 6.46 -10.34
C TYR A 196 -8.43 4.97 -10.67
N THR A 197 -8.81 4.11 -9.74
CA THR A 197 -8.90 2.65 -9.92
C THR A 197 -9.87 2.05 -8.93
N THR A 198 -10.42 0.89 -9.26
CA THR A 198 -11.12 0.02 -8.31
C THR A 198 -10.22 -1.15 -7.97
N GLU A 199 -10.08 -1.44 -6.68
CA GLU A 199 -9.42 -2.64 -6.17
C GLU A 199 -10.39 -3.50 -5.39
N ALA A 200 -10.06 -4.79 -5.25
CA ALA A 200 -10.88 -5.73 -4.51
C ALA A 200 -10.08 -6.44 -3.43
N ILE A 201 -10.72 -6.69 -2.29
CA ILE A 201 -10.22 -7.58 -1.25
C ILE A 201 -11.10 -8.83 -1.23
N GLY A 202 -10.45 -9.97 -1.41
CA GLY A 202 -11.00 -11.29 -1.31
C GLY A 202 -9.88 -12.29 -1.10
N LEU A 203 -10.22 -13.53 -0.80
CA LEU A 203 -9.26 -14.61 -0.72
C LEU A 203 -8.91 -15.03 -2.16
N ALA A 204 -7.78 -14.55 -2.67
CA ALA A 204 -7.33 -14.87 -4.02
C ALA A 204 -6.91 -16.34 -4.12
N TYR A 205 -7.18 -16.98 -5.25
CA TYR A 205 -6.88 -18.39 -5.47
C TYR A 205 -6.20 -18.67 -6.81
N ASN A 206 -5.43 -19.77 -6.85
CA ASN A 206 -4.89 -20.39 -8.05
C ASN A 206 -5.89 -21.46 -8.55
N LYS A 207 -6.60 -21.16 -9.65
CA LYS A 207 -7.63 -22.02 -10.22
C LYS A 207 -7.11 -23.40 -10.63
N ASP A 208 -5.90 -23.47 -11.20
CA ASP A 208 -5.29 -24.71 -11.63
C ASP A 208 -5.05 -25.70 -10.47
N ILE A 209 -4.69 -25.15 -9.29
CA ILE A 209 -4.51 -25.95 -8.07
C ILE A 209 -5.87 -26.44 -7.55
N LEU A 210 -6.89 -25.57 -7.52
CA LEU A 210 -8.23 -25.95 -7.11
C LEU A 210 -8.79 -27.05 -8.01
N ASP A 211 -8.65 -26.92 -9.32
CA ASP A 211 -9.09 -27.94 -10.30
C ASP A 211 -8.40 -29.29 -10.08
N LYS A 212 -7.08 -29.29 -9.89
CA LYS A 212 -6.31 -30.52 -9.57
C LYS A 212 -6.74 -31.12 -8.24
N ALA A 213 -7.13 -30.31 -7.27
CA ALA A 213 -7.68 -30.78 -5.99
C ALA A 213 -9.12 -31.27 -6.10
N GLY A 214 -9.84 -30.94 -7.18
CA GLY A 214 -11.25 -31.23 -7.40
C GLY A 214 -12.19 -30.29 -6.63
N ILE A 215 -11.79 -29.03 -6.48
CA ILE A 215 -12.54 -28.00 -5.74
C ILE A 215 -13.07 -26.98 -6.74
N ASP A 216 -14.39 -26.76 -6.69
CA ASP A 216 -15.06 -25.69 -7.40
C ASP A 216 -15.10 -24.43 -6.49
N PRO A 217 -14.42 -23.32 -6.84
CA PRO A 217 -14.39 -22.12 -6.01
C PRO A 217 -15.78 -21.52 -5.76
N SER A 218 -16.75 -21.71 -6.67
CA SER A 218 -18.12 -21.21 -6.49
C SER A 218 -18.87 -21.87 -5.31
N THR A 219 -18.37 -22.98 -4.80
CA THR A 219 -18.94 -23.69 -3.65
C THR A 219 -18.37 -23.24 -2.31
N LEU A 220 -17.36 -22.35 -2.31
CA LEU A 220 -16.68 -21.88 -1.10
C LEU A 220 -17.39 -20.67 -0.51
N THR A 221 -18.62 -20.86 -0.04
CA THR A 221 -19.56 -19.81 0.39
C THR A 221 -19.82 -19.79 1.90
N GLY A 222 -18.96 -20.40 2.70
CA GLY A 222 -19.06 -20.42 4.15
C GLY A 222 -17.82 -21.04 4.79
N PRO A 223 -17.65 -20.88 6.12
CA PRO A 223 -16.43 -21.30 6.83
C PRO A 223 -16.17 -22.80 6.72
N ASP A 224 -17.20 -23.65 6.83
CA ASP A 224 -17.06 -25.11 6.74
C ASP A 224 -16.58 -25.54 5.35
N ALA A 225 -17.06 -24.90 4.29
CA ALA A 225 -16.66 -25.21 2.91
C ALA A 225 -15.21 -24.83 2.67
N ILE A 226 -14.75 -23.67 3.15
CA ILE A 226 -13.37 -23.20 3.05
C ILE A 226 -12.44 -24.10 3.87
N GLN A 227 -12.80 -24.43 5.11
CA GLN A 227 -12.02 -25.35 5.95
C GLN A 227 -11.82 -26.70 5.23
N LYS A 228 -12.91 -27.29 4.72
CA LYS A 228 -12.84 -28.57 3.99
C LYS A 228 -11.97 -28.47 2.74
N ALA A 229 -12.01 -27.34 2.03
CA ALA A 229 -11.13 -27.11 0.88
C ALA A 229 -9.66 -27.07 1.33
N PHE A 230 -9.34 -26.36 2.40
CA PHE A 230 -7.99 -26.28 2.96
C PHE A 230 -7.49 -27.66 3.41
N GLU A 231 -8.31 -28.44 4.13
CA GLU A 231 -8.01 -29.84 4.51
C GLU A 231 -7.71 -30.73 3.28
N THR A 232 -8.54 -30.56 2.23
CA THR A 232 -8.40 -31.34 0.99
C THR A 232 -7.07 -31.02 0.28
N ILE A 233 -6.72 -29.73 0.17
CA ILE A 233 -5.49 -29.27 -0.47
C ILE A 233 -4.28 -29.66 0.37
N ASP A 234 -4.33 -29.49 1.70
CA ASP A 234 -3.21 -29.86 2.58
C ASP A 234 -2.91 -31.35 2.51
N SER A 235 -3.96 -32.20 2.42
CA SER A 235 -3.78 -33.65 2.24
C SER A 235 -3.07 -34.04 0.92
N LYS A 236 -3.08 -33.16 -0.08
CA LYS A 236 -2.47 -33.32 -1.41
C LYS A 236 -1.27 -32.39 -1.61
N LYS A 237 -0.85 -31.66 -0.58
CA LYS A 237 0.14 -30.57 -0.67
C LYS A 237 1.43 -30.97 -1.40
N ASP A 238 1.99 -32.13 -1.06
CA ASP A 238 3.21 -32.65 -1.69
C ASP A 238 2.97 -33.01 -3.15
N GLU A 239 1.82 -33.64 -3.49
CA GLU A 239 1.44 -33.99 -4.85
C GLU A 239 1.25 -32.75 -5.72
N LEU A 240 0.66 -31.70 -5.16
CA LEU A 240 0.42 -30.42 -5.82
C LEU A 240 1.68 -29.52 -5.88
N GLY A 241 2.76 -29.89 -5.19
CA GLY A 241 4.01 -29.13 -5.15
C GLY A 241 3.95 -27.83 -4.35
N LEU A 242 3.05 -27.77 -3.37
CA LEU A 242 2.79 -26.57 -2.56
C LEU A 242 3.72 -26.50 -1.35
N THR A 243 4.07 -25.27 -0.96
CA THR A 243 4.72 -24.97 0.32
C THR A 243 3.68 -24.86 1.45
N ALA A 244 2.55 -24.22 1.17
CA ALA A 244 1.43 -24.08 2.08
C ALA A 244 0.11 -24.02 1.29
N VAL A 245 -1.03 -24.17 1.99
CA VAL A 245 -2.35 -24.02 1.37
C VAL A 245 -2.62 -22.53 1.10
N VAL A 246 -2.34 -21.66 2.07
CA VAL A 246 -2.57 -20.23 1.95
C VAL A 246 -1.30 -19.44 2.25
N GLY A 247 -1.04 -18.44 1.41
CA GLY A 247 -0.01 -17.44 1.62
C GLY A 247 -0.56 -16.31 2.53
N TYR A 248 -0.61 -16.56 3.85
CA TYR A 248 -0.94 -15.54 4.84
C TYR A 248 0.29 -15.24 5.67
N ALA A 249 0.55 -13.96 5.94
CA ALA A 249 1.63 -13.50 6.79
C ALA A 249 1.19 -12.31 7.63
N ALA A 250 1.56 -12.31 8.90
CA ALA A 250 1.17 -11.33 9.91
C ALA A 250 2.40 -10.67 10.55
N ASP A 251 3.37 -10.21 9.73
CA ASP A 251 4.48 -9.41 10.24
C ASP A 251 3.97 -8.03 10.67
N PRO A 252 4.12 -7.65 11.97
CA PRO A 252 3.49 -6.44 12.50
C PRO A 252 4.19 -5.15 12.09
N VAL A 253 5.34 -5.24 11.42
CA VAL A 253 6.11 -4.07 10.96
C VAL A 253 5.88 -3.80 9.47
N ASN A 254 5.85 -4.86 8.66
CA ASN A 254 5.78 -4.75 7.20
C ASN A 254 4.38 -5.03 6.64
N LEU A 255 3.55 -5.81 7.37
CA LEU A 255 2.23 -6.27 6.91
C LEU A 255 1.07 -5.87 7.85
N TYR A 256 1.27 -4.93 8.78
CA TYR A 256 0.19 -4.42 9.64
C TYR A 256 -1.01 -3.89 8.84
N TRP A 257 -0.75 -3.27 7.69
CA TRP A 257 -1.76 -2.77 6.78
C TRP A 257 -2.57 -3.92 6.14
N SER A 258 -1.91 -5.02 5.79
CA SER A 258 -2.57 -6.19 5.20
C SER A 258 -3.47 -6.91 6.21
N THR A 259 -3.02 -7.10 7.45
CA THR A 259 -3.78 -7.84 8.48
C THR A 259 -4.68 -6.94 9.30
N GLY A 260 -4.13 -5.90 9.88
CA GLY A 260 -4.82 -5.00 10.83
C GLY A 260 -5.76 -3.98 10.16
N SER A 261 -5.69 -3.81 8.84
CA SER A 261 -6.60 -2.98 8.06
C SER A 261 -7.37 -3.81 7.05
N HIS A 262 -6.76 -4.36 6.00
CA HIS A 262 -7.48 -5.00 4.90
C HIS A 262 -8.16 -6.32 5.32
N LEU A 263 -7.47 -7.22 6.03
CA LEU A 263 -8.10 -8.44 6.51
C LEU A 263 -9.16 -8.11 7.58
N PHE A 264 -8.85 -7.21 8.52
CA PHE A 264 -9.81 -6.75 9.52
C PHE A 264 -11.00 -6.00 8.91
N GLY A 265 -10.83 -5.35 7.76
CA GLY A 265 -11.91 -4.74 6.99
C GLY A 265 -13.02 -5.73 6.61
N ASN A 266 -12.69 -7.02 6.44
CA ASN A 266 -13.72 -8.01 6.19
C ASN A 266 -14.64 -8.24 7.40
N TYR A 267 -14.15 -8.09 8.64
CA TYR A 267 -15.03 -8.05 9.81
C TYR A 267 -16.02 -6.89 9.73
N LEU A 268 -15.63 -5.75 9.17
CA LEU A 268 -16.48 -4.57 9.04
C LEU A 268 -17.54 -4.74 7.94
N ASP A 269 -17.16 -5.30 6.80
CA ASP A 269 -17.94 -5.12 5.56
C ASP A 269 -18.40 -6.40 4.89
N ALA A 270 -17.74 -7.55 5.09
CA ALA A 270 -18.06 -8.74 4.32
C ALA A 270 -19.50 -9.20 4.54
N GLY A 271 -20.24 -9.40 3.44
CA GLY A 271 -21.63 -9.82 3.44
C GLY A 271 -22.65 -8.70 3.63
N LEU A 272 -22.21 -7.45 3.78
CA LEU A 272 -23.09 -6.29 3.94
C LEU A 272 -23.34 -5.59 2.59
N ASP A 273 -24.49 -4.91 2.49
CA ASP A 273 -24.74 -3.97 1.41
C ASP A 273 -23.74 -2.81 1.47
N ARG A 274 -23.44 -2.19 0.34
CA ARG A 274 -22.38 -1.16 0.24
C ARG A 274 -22.63 0.11 1.07
N ASP A 275 -23.88 0.40 1.40
CA ASP A 275 -24.32 1.54 2.21
C ASP A 275 -24.56 1.17 3.69
N ASP A 276 -24.30 -0.07 4.08
CA ASP A 276 -24.42 -0.53 5.46
C ASP A 276 -23.15 -0.20 6.27
N THR A 277 -23.23 0.78 7.14
CA THR A 277 -22.14 1.26 7.99
C THR A 277 -22.16 0.68 9.41
N THR A 278 -22.99 -0.37 9.67
CA THR A 278 -23.23 -0.88 11.02
C THR A 278 -21.97 -1.07 11.85
N TYR A 279 -20.99 -1.81 11.33
CA TYR A 279 -19.81 -2.16 12.12
C TYR A 279 -18.72 -1.06 12.13
N ILE A 280 -18.59 -0.26 11.07
CA ILE A 280 -17.67 0.88 11.10
C ILE A 280 -18.20 1.98 12.04
N ASP A 281 -19.51 2.22 12.09
CA ASP A 281 -20.14 3.15 13.04
C ASP A 281 -19.95 2.68 14.50
N MET A 282 -20.13 1.37 14.76
CA MET A 282 -19.82 0.80 16.09
C MET A 282 -18.35 1.03 16.46
N LEU A 283 -17.44 0.80 15.53
CA LEU A 283 -16.01 0.99 15.74
C LEU A 283 -15.69 2.45 16.04
N ASN A 284 -16.25 3.38 15.27
CA ASN A 284 -16.04 4.82 15.43
C ASN A 284 -16.75 5.39 16.67
N ASP A 285 -17.80 4.73 17.19
CA ASP A 285 -18.43 5.07 18.47
C ASP A 285 -17.67 4.45 19.67
N GLY A 286 -16.44 4.89 19.86
CA GLY A 286 -15.62 4.53 21.01
C GLY A 286 -15.00 3.14 20.97
N GLY A 287 -14.80 2.57 19.78
CA GLY A 287 -14.10 1.29 19.59
C GLY A 287 -14.95 0.07 19.96
N LYS A 288 -16.26 0.15 19.77
CA LYS A 288 -17.15 -0.98 20.01
C LYS A 288 -17.05 -2.02 18.89
N VAL A 289 -17.22 -3.27 19.24
CA VAL A 289 -17.23 -4.40 18.30
C VAL A 289 -18.44 -5.30 18.60
N ASP A 290 -18.91 -6.01 17.58
CA ASP A 290 -19.83 -7.13 17.76
C ASP A 290 -19.00 -8.37 18.11
N GLU A 291 -19.19 -8.90 19.32
CA GLU A 291 -18.37 -9.99 19.87
C GLU A 291 -18.63 -11.33 19.14
N ASP A 292 -19.87 -11.60 18.75
CA ASP A 292 -20.23 -12.85 18.07
C ASP A 292 -19.58 -12.86 16.66
N ARG A 293 -19.78 -11.81 15.88
CA ARG A 293 -19.15 -11.65 14.57
C ARG A 293 -17.62 -11.65 14.63
N LEU A 294 -17.04 -10.98 15.64
CA LEU A 294 -15.59 -10.95 15.84
C LEU A 294 -15.05 -12.34 16.21
N THR A 295 -15.82 -13.15 16.93
CA THR A 295 -15.48 -14.53 17.27
C THR A 295 -15.46 -15.41 16.02
N ASP A 296 -16.45 -15.29 15.13
CA ASP A 296 -16.47 -16.06 13.88
C ASP A 296 -15.35 -15.62 12.93
N PHE A 297 -15.06 -14.32 12.86
CA PHE A 297 -13.89 -13.81 12.16
C PHE A 297 -12.57 -14.36 12.75
N ALA A 298 -12.44 -14.42 14.08
CA ALA A 298 -11.25 -14.96 14.75
C ALA A 298 -11.02 -16.44 14.44
N LYS A 299 -12.06 -17.26 14.35
CA LYS A 299 -11.98 -18.68 13.91
C LYS A 299 -11.41 -18.77 12.50
N PHE A 300 -11.88 -17.90 11.60
CA PHE A 300 -11.39 -17.86 10.23
C PHE A 300 -9.92 -17.45 10.16
N VAL A 301 -9.49 -16.44 10.92
CA VAL A 301 -8.07 -16.06 11.04
C VAL A 301 -7.24 -17.22 11.61
N GLY A 302 -7.80 -17.97 12.58
CA GLY A 302 -7.18 -19.20 13.09
C GLY A 302 -6.98 -20.26 12.01
N LEU A 303 -7.94 -20.41 11.09
CA LEU A 303 -7.81 -21.28 9.94
C LEU A 303 -6.68 -20.82 9.00
N LEU A 304 -6.56 -19.53 8.72
CA LEU A 304 -5.45 -18.97 7.95
C LEU A 304 -4.09 -19.26 8.61
N ASN A 305 -3.97 -19.05 9.93
CA ASN A 305 -2.77 -19.36 10.70
C ASN A 305 -2.36 -20.84 10.55
N GLN A 306 -3.32 -21.75 10.65
CA GLN A 306 -3.08 -23.19 10.65
C GLN A 306 -2.53 -23.68 9.30
N TYR A 307 -2.99 -23.12 8.18
CA TYR A 307 -2.68 -23.62 6.84
C TYR A 307 -1.66 -22.76 6.08
N SER A 308 -1.05 -21.79 6.75
CA SER A 308 -0.01 -20.93 6.21
C SER A 308 1.39 -21.53 6.32
N ASP A 309 2.35 -20.93 5.61
CA ASP A 309 3.76 -21.28 5.73
C ASP A 309 4.32 -20.81 7.09
N PRO A 310 4.64 -21.73 8.00
CA PRO A 310 5.13 -21.35 9.33
C PRO A 310 6.47 -20.61 9.29
N ALA A 311 7.23 -20.70 8.21
CA ALA A 311 8.50 -20.00 8.06
C ALA A 311 8.29 -18.49 7.78
N LEU A 312 7.18 -18.11 7.17
CA LEU A 312 6.87 -16.73 6.78
C LEU A 312 5.73 -16.11 7.61
N LEU A 313 5.00 -16.90 8.39
CA LEU A 313 3.77 -16.50 9.05
C LEU A 313 3.88 -15.21 9.88
N VAL A 314 4.97 -15.00 10.62
CA VAL A 314 5.20 -13.80 11.45
C VAL A 314 6.44 -12.99 11.05
N SER A 315 7.03 -13.29 9.92
CA SER A 315 8.26 -12.65 9.44
C SER A 315 8.33 -12.50 7.92
N GLY A 316 7.29 -12.92 7.20
CA GLY A 316 7.20 -12.78 5.75
C GLY A 316 7.02 -11.32 5.33
N THR A 317 7.56 -10.98 4.18
CA THR A 317 7.32 -9.69 3.53
C THR A 317 6.24 -9.84 2.46
N TYR A 318 5.69 -8.71 2.04
CA TYR A 318 4.78 -8.64 0.90
C TYR A 318 5.36 -9.34 -0.33
N ASP A 319 6.58 -8.96 -0.74
CA ASP A 319 7.24 -9.51 -1.93
C ASP A 319 7.40 -11.04 -1.85
N GLN A 320 7.75 -11.58 -0.68
CA GLN A 320 7.88 -13.04 -0.49
C GLN A 320 6.53 -13.74 -0.60
N GLN A 321 5.47 -13.15 -0.06
CA GLN A 321 4.12 -13.69 -0.12
C GLN A 321 3.64 -13.77 -1.57
N ILE A 322 3.80 -12.69 -2.34
CA ILE A 322 3.33 -12.62 -3.71
C ILE A 322 4.19 -13.50 -4.63
N LEU A 323 5.51 -13.45 -4.52
CA LEU A 323 6.39 -14.30 -5.32
C LEU A 323 6.09 -15.80 -5.14
N ASN A 324 5.78 -16.23 -3.91
CA ASN A 324 5.40 -17.63 -3.66
C ASN A 324 4.03 -17.97 -4.30
N PHE A 325 3.06 -17.07 -4.27
CA PHE A 325 1.78 -17.24 -4.96
C PHE A 325 1.99 -17.26 -6.48
N SER A 326 2.69 -16.29 -7.05
CA SER A 326 3.05 -16.21 -8.48
C SER A 326 3.80 -17.45 -8.97
N SER A 327 4.63 -18.05 -8.10
CA SER A 327 5.35 -19.29 -8.39
C SER A 327 4.50 -20.56 -8.21
N GLY A 328 3.19 -20.45 -7.93
CA GLY A 328 2.29 -21.59 -7.73
C GLY A 328 2.59 -22.41 -6.47
N LYS A 329 3.17 -21.79 -5.42
CA LYS A 329 3.51 -22.44 -4.14
C LYS A 329 2.39 -22.39 -3.12
N TYR A 330 1.38 -21.57 -3.34
CA TYR A 330 0.16 -21.44 -2.52
C TYR A 330 -1.07 -21.65 -3.39
N ALA A 331 -2.11 -22.28 -2.84
CA ALA A 331 -3.40 -22.39 -3.49
C ALA A 331 -4.22 -21.10 -3.32
N PHE A 332 -4.04 -20.43 -2.19
CA PHE A 332 -4.70 -19.17 -1.86
C PHE A 332 -3.68 -18.14 -1.35
N VAL A 333 -4.05 -16.86 -1.41
CA VAL A 333 -3.27 -15.77 -0.79
C VAL A 333 -4.18 -14.68 -0.24
N THR A 334 -3.84 -14.15 0.94
CA THR A 334 -4.59 -13.11 1.64
C THR A 334 -4.16 -11.72 1.23
N GLN A 335 -4.37 -11.37 -0.05
CA GLN A 335 -4.10 -10.04 -0.60
C GLN A 335 -5.29 -9.62 -1.47
N GLY A 336 -5.25 -8.40 -1.98
CA GLY A 336 -6.26 -7.92 -2.90
C GLY A 336 -5.83 -8.02 -4.37
N SER A 337 -6.64 -7.46 -5.26
CA SER A 337 -6.43 -7.50 -6.71
C SER A 337 -5.12 -6.84 -7.17
N TRP A 338 -4.57 -5.91 -6.41
CA TRP A 338 -3.30 -5.22 -6.73
C TRP A 338 -2.11 -6.17 -6.97
N ILE A 339 -2.16 -7.43 -6.47
CA ILE A 339 -1.11 -8.40 -6.74
C ILE A 339 -1.07 -8.82 -8.22
N GLY A 340 -2.16 -8.65 -8.97
CA GLY A 340 -2.21 -8.93 -10.39
C GLY A 340 -1.14 -8.19 -11.16
N ALA A 341 -0.98 -6.89 -10.92
CA ALA A 341 0.07 -6.08 -11.53
C ALA A 341 1.49 -6.61 -11.21
N THR A 342 1.73 -7.04 -9.95
CA THR A 342 3.00 -7.67 -9.56
C THR A 342 3.22 -9.01 -10.28
N MET A 343 2.18 -9.84 -10.40
CA MET A 343 2.26 -11.15 -11.06
C MET A 343 2.64 -11.04 -12.53
N VAL A 344 2.10 -10.06 -13.26
CA VAL A 344 2.41 -9.86 -14.69
C VAL A 344 3.59 -8.91 -14.92
N GLY A 345 4.07 -8.23 -13.88
CA GLY A 345 5.20 -7.29 -13.87
C GLY A 345 6.46 -7.89 -13.26
N ASP A 346 6.73 -7.58 -11.99
CA ASP A 346 7.97 -7.95 -11.31
C ASP A 346 8.15 -9.48 -11.16
N ASP A 347 7.04 -10.22 -10.97
CA ASP A 347 7.02 -11.68 -10.83
C ASP A 347 6.70 -12.42 -12.14
N ALA A 348 6.66 -11.73 -13.28
CA ALA A 348 6.20 -12.30 -14.56
C ALA A 348 6.94 -13.58 -14.98
N ASP A 349 8.25 -13.66 -14.73
CA ASP A 349 9.03 -14.86 -15.05
C ASP A 349 8.60 -16.04 -14.17
N ALA A 350 8.38 -15.82 -12.88
CA ALA A 350 7.94 -16.87 -11.94
C ALA A 350 6.50 -17.31 -12.25
N TYR A 351 5.62 -16.38 -12.55
CA TYR A 351 4.23 -16.66 -12.94
C TYR A 351 4.16 -17.46 -14.24
N LYS A 352 5.00 -17.12 -15.22
CA LYS A 352 5.12 -17.86 -16.48
C LYS A 352 5.68 -19.27 -16.27
N GLU A 353 6.70 -19.42 -15.43
CA GLU A 353 7.26 -20.74 -15.09
C GLU A 353 6.24 -21.62 -14.38
N ALA A 354 5.34 -21.04 -13.59
CA ALA A 354 4.20 -21.71 -12.95
C ALA A 354 3.04 -22.02 -13.91
N GLY A 355 3.12 -21.59 -15.18
CA GLY A 355 2.16 -21.91 -16.23
C GLY A 355 1.14 -20.81 -16.55
N ASN A 356 1.29 -19.60 -16.04
CA ASN A 356 0.31 -18.50 -16.15
C ASN A 356 -1.10 -18.97 -15.76
N PHE A 357 -1.20 -19.60 -14.59
CA PHE A 357 -2.45 -20.19 -14.11
C PHE A 357 -3.56 -19.13 -13.99
N GLU A 358 -4.80 -19.56 -14.19
CA GLU A 358 -5.98 -18.71 -13.96
C GLU A 358 -6.12 -18.39 -12.47
N VAL A 359 -6.44 -17.14 -12.17
CA VAL A 359 -6.71 -16.67 -10.80
C VAL A 359 -8.16 -16.21 -10.66
N GLY A 360 -8.61 -16.11 -9.43
CA GLY A 360 -9.86 -15.50 -9.05
C GLY A 360 -9.86 -15.17 -7.57
N MET A 361 -10.98 -14.66 -7.07
CA MET A 361 -11.20 -14.39 -5.66
C MET A 361 -12.48 -15.05 -5.18
N ILE A 362 -12.50 -15.46 -3.92
CA ILE A 362 -13.70 -15.78 -3.17
C ILE A 362 -13.85 -14.82 -1.99
N PRO A 363 -15.07 -14.66 -1.45
CA PRO A 363 -15.29 -13.95 -0.21
C PRO A 363 -14.47 -14.52 0.96
N TYR A 364 -14.11 -13.67 1.90
CA TYR A 364 -13.68 -14.14 3.22
C TYR A 364 -14.92 -14.58 4.00
N ALA A 365 -15.49 -15.73 3.62
CA ALA A 365 -16.75 -16.22 4.15
C ALA A 365 -16.55 -16.86 5.54
N PHE A 366 -16.32 -16.04 6.56
CA PHE A 366 -16.18 -16.44 7.95
C PHE A 366 -17.55 -16.69 8.65
N GLU A 367 -18.64 -16.26 8.04
CA GLU A 367 -20.02 -16.58 8.38
C GLU A 367 -20.74 -17.16 7.17
N ASP A 368 -21.80 -17.94 7.40
CA ASP A 368 -22.65 -18.44 6.33
C ASP A 368 -23.40 -17.30 5.65
N GLY A 369 -23.42 -17.32 4.32
CA GLY A 369 -24.14 -16.32 3.52
C GLY A 369 -23.28 -15.13 3.09
N ILE A 370 -22.04 -15.02 3.53
CA ILE A 370 -21.08 -14.05 2.98
C ILE A 370 -20.73 -14.46 1.55
N ASP A 371 -21.21 -13.70 0.57
CA ASP A 371 -20.99 -13.94 -0.85
C ASP A 371 -20.48 -12.70 -1.62
N THR A 372 -20.00 -11.68 -0.87
CA THR A 372 -19.46 -10.44 -1.41
C THR A 372 -17.95 -10.37 -1.23
N ILE A 373 -17.23 -9.76 -2.19
CA ILE A 373 -15.87 -9.25 -2.02
C ILE A 373 -15.93 -7.74 -1.72
N LEU A 374 -14.94 -7.22 -1.02
CA LEU A 374 -14.87 -5.78 -0.76
C LEU A 374 -14.27 -5.08 -1.97
N THR A 375 -14.91 -4.00 -2.43
CA THR A 375 -14.41 -3.20 -3.57
C THR A 375 -14.49 -1.72 -3.27
N ASN A 376 -13.41 -0.99 -3.57
CA ASN A 376 -13.38 0.47 -3.51
C ASN A 376 -12.17 1.02 -4.28
N SER A 377 -12.08 2.35 -4.37
CA SER A 377 -10.83 3.02 -4.69
C SER A 377 -9.87 2.90 -3.50
N PRO A 378 -8.59 2.57 -3.71
CA PRO A 378 -7.62 2.47 -2.60
C PRO A 378 -7.23 3.83 -2.04
N SER A 379 -7.37 4.87 -2.84
CA SER A 379 -7.23 6.29 -2.50
C SER A 379 -7.83 7.14 -3.63
N TRP A 380 -7.94 8.43 -3.37
CA TRP A 380 -8.55 9.39 -4.29
C TRP A 380 -7.61 10.55 -4.56
N TRP A 381 -7.75 11.17 -5.73
CA TRP A 381 -7.12 12.44 -6.04
C TRP A 381 -8.10 13.57 -5.79
N SER A 382 -7.68 14.57 -5.01
CA SER A 382 -8.48 15.73 -4.65
C SER A 382 -7.85 17.00 -5.18
N VAL A 383 -8.66 17.95 -5.64
CA VAL A 383 -8.19 19.25 -6.12
C VAL A 383 -8.08 20.21 -4.95
N TYR A 384 -6.90 20.84 -4.79
CA TYR A 384 -6.66 21.86 -3.79
C TYR A 384 -7.21 23.22 -4.25
N LYS A 385 -8.08 23.86 -3.43
CA LYS A 385 -8.85 25.02 -3.84
C LYS A 385 -8.05 26.29 -4.16
N ASP A 386 -6.86 26.44 -3.56
CA ASP A 386 -5.98 27.59 -3.81
C ASP A 386 -4.93 27.30 -4.88
N GLY A 387 -5.02 26.13 -5.56
CA GLY A 387 -4.21 25.75 -6.71
C GLY A 387 -4.81 26.20 -8.06
N ASN A 388 -4.29 25.64 -9.15
CA ASN A 388 -4.86 25.84 -10.49
C ASN A 388 -6.06 24.91 -10.72
N VAL A 389 -7.19 25.27 -10.11
CA VAL A 389 -8.41 24.44 -10.05
C VAL A 389 -8.88 24.04 -11.44
N GLU A 390 -9.08 25.00 -12.35
CA GLU A 390 -9.61 24.76 -13.70
C GLU A 390 -8.74 23.75 -14.48
N ALA A 391 -7.42 23.90 -14.42
CA ALA A 391 -6.51 22.98 -15.10
C ALA A 391 -6.45 21.60 -14.41
N ALA A 392 -6.55 21.53 -13.09
CA ALA A 392 -6.59 20.30 -12.34
C ALA A 392 -7.85 19.48 -12.64
N GLU A 393 -9.01 20.10 -12.60
CA GLU A 393 -10.29 19.48 -12.98
C GLU A 393 -10.30 19.00 -14.42
N ALA A 394 -9.80 19.83 -15.35
CA ALA A 394 -9.67 19.44 -16.76
C ALA A 394 -8.77 18.23 -16.97
N PHE A 395 -7.66 18.11 -16.21
CA PHE A 395 -6.79 16.94 -16.25
C PHE A 395 -7.50 15.70 -15.73
N LEU A 396 -8.18 15.79 -14.56
CA LEU A 396 -8.93 14.67 -14.01
C LEU A 396 -10.04 14.21 -14.95
N GLN A 397 -10.79 15.14 -15.57
CA GLN A 397 -11.79 14.82 -16.56
C GLN A 397 -11.16 14.15 -17.81
N TRP A 398 -10.00 14.62 -18.28
CA TRP A 398 -9.30 14.00 -19.40
C TRP A 398 -8.86 12.57 -19.11
N LEU A 399 -8.51 12.25 -17.85
CA LEU A 399 -8.15 10.88 -17.46
C LEU A 399 -9.30 9.88 -17.63
N THR A 400 -10.53 10.31 -17.81
CA THR A 400 -11.68 9.43 -18.09
C THR A 400 -11.89 9.14 -19.59
N THR A 401 -11.10 9.76 -20.46
CA THR A 401 -11.16 9.48 -21.91
C THR A 401 -10.65 8.08 -22.22
N ASP A 402 -11.13 7.50 -23.33
CA ASP A 402 -10.69 6.17 -23.77
C ASP A 402 -9.16 6.10 -23.96
N GLU A 403 -8.53 7.17 -24.44
CA GLU A 403 -7.08 7.24 -24.66
C GLU A 403 -6.30 7.18 -23.34
N ALA A 404 -6.75 7.89 -22.33
CA ALA A 404 -6.13 7.85 -21.01
C ALA A 404 -6.43 6.53 -20.27
N GLN A 405 -7.68 6.06 -20.38
CA GLN A 405 -8.09 4.77 -19.79
C GLN A 405 -7.35 3.59 -20.41
N GLU A 406 -6.96 3.65 -21.69
CA GLU A 406 -6.14 2.60 -22.30
C GLU A 406 -4.77 2.47 -21.60
N VAL A 407 -4.14 3.58 -21.24
CA VAL A 407 -2.87 3.55 -20.48
C VAL A 407 -3.11 3.10 -19.05
N LEU A 408 -4.14 3.63 -18.37
CA LEU A 408 -4.44 3.27 -16.97
C LEU A 408 -4.80 1.80 -16.84
N VAL A 409 -5.65 1.27 -17.72
CA VAL A 409 -6.13 -0.11 -17.64
C VAL A 409 -5.11 -1.10 -18.18
N LYS A 410 -4.53 -0.87 -19.36
CA LYS A 410 -3.66 -1.87 -20.00
C LYS A 410 -2.20 -1.79 -19.60
N GLU A 411 -1.71 -0.60 -19.22
CA GLU A 411 -0.29 -0.45 -18.89
C GLU A 411 -0.03 -0.27 -17.40
N ALA A 412 -0.94 0.40 -16.66
CA ALA A 412 -0.85 0.52 -15.21
C ALA A 412 -1.55 -0.63 -14.46
N GLY A 413 -2.32 -1.47 -15.16
CA GLY A 413 -3.04 -2.59 -14.56
C GLY A 413 -4.24 -2.17 -13.70
N PHE A 414 -4.77 -0.97 -13.90
CA PHE A 414 -5.92 -0.49 -13.16
C PHE A 414 -7.22 -1.13 -13.63
N VAL A 415 -8.16 -1.30 -12.72
CA VAL A 415 -9.57 -1.55 -13.03
C VAL A 415 -10.28 -0.21 -13.00
N SER A 416 -10.81 0.21 -14.15
CA SER A 416 -11.48 1.51 -14.25
C SER A 416 -12.65 1.60 -13.28
N PRO A 417 -12.78 2.69 -12.50
CA PRO A 417 -13.95 2.92 -11.65
C PRO A 417 -15.13 3.53 -12.41
N PHE A 418 -14.97 3.85 -13.71
CA PHE A 418 -15.97 4.54 -14.53
C PHE A 418 -16.84 3.55 -15.31
N LYS A 419 -18.16 3.70 -15.20
CA LYS A 419 -19.16 2.83 -15.83
C LYS A 419 -19.11 2.90 -17.37
N SER A 420 -18.71 4.03 -17.93
CA SER A 420 -18.56 4.22 -19.37
C SER A 420 -17.33 3.52 -19.95
N CYS A 421 -16.31 3.20 -19.14
CA CYS A 421 -15.11 2.53 -19.60
C CYS A 421 -15.38 1.05 -19.91
N THR A 422 -15.18 0.69 -21.17
CA THR A 422 -15.33 -0.71 -21.65
C THR A 422 -14.00 -1.41 -21.90
N ILE A 423 -12.89 -0.76 -21.54
CA ILE A 423 -11.55 -1.31 -21.72
C ILE A 423 -11.28 -2.37 -20.65
N VAL A 424 -10.95 -3.57 -21.09
CA VAL A 424 -10.54 -4.66 -20.20
C VAL A 424 -9.03 -4.75 -20.21
N GLY A 425 -8.42 -4.76 -19.03
CA GLY A 425 -6.98 -4.90 -18.85
C GLY A 425 -6.50 -6.35 -18.92
N ASP A 426 -5.19 -6.50 -18.98
CA ASP A 426 -4.52 -7.82 -18.88
C ASP A 426 -4.30 -8.23 -17.41
N ASP A 427 -4.80 -7.44 -16.45
CA ASP A 427 -4.72 -7.79 -15.02
C ASP A 427 -5.46 -9.10 -14.75
N PRO A 428 -4.80 -10.09 -14.11
CA PRO A 428 -5.39 -11.41 -13.88
C PRO A 428 -6.71 -11.40 -13.10
N PHE A 429 -6.97 -10.37 -12.26
CA PHE A 429 -8.16 -10.25 -11.43
C PHE A 429 -9.26 -9.37 -12.04
N ALA A 430 -9.00 -8.66 -13.15
CA ALA A 430 -9.94 -7.71 -13.73
C ALA A 430 -11.31 -8.36 -14.04
N GLN A 431 -11.32 -9.57 -14.61
CA GLN A 431 -12.56 -10.30 -14.91
C GLN A 431 -13.32 -10.68 -13.64
N THR A 432 -12.60 -11.14 -12.61
CA THR A 432 -13.22 -11.49 -11.31
C THR A 432 -13.93 -10.29 -10.69
N ILE A 433 -13.29 -9.11 -10.68
CA ILE A 433 -13.89 -7.88 -10.16
C ILE A 433 -15.14 -7.52 -10.96
N ALA A 434 -15.04 -7.54 -12.29
CA ALA A 434 -16.17 -7.24 -13.18
C ALA A 434 -17.35 -8.18 -12.93
N ASP A 435 -17.11 -9.47 -12.71
CA ASP A 435 -18.14 -10.47 -12.45
C ASP A 435 -18.86 -10.20 -11.13
N TYR A 436 -18.12 -9.91 -10.03
CA TYR A 436 -18.71 -9.56 -8.74
C TYR A 436 -19.48 -8.25 -8.78
N VAL A 437 -18.93 -7.21 -9.43
CA VAL A 437 -19.61 -5.91 -9.61
C VAL A 437 -20.91 -6.10 -10.41
N SER A 438 -20.86 -6.80 -11.54
CA SER A 438 -22.05 -7.04 -12.37
C SER A 438 -23.13 -7.89 -11.70
N ALA A 439 -22.72 -8.77 -10.77
CA ALA A 439 -23.63 -9.58 -9.99
C ALA A 439 -24.21 -8.84 -8.78
N GLY A 440 -23.76 -7.60 -8.49
CA GLY A 440 -24.12 -6.86 -7.29
C GLY A 440 -23.59 -7.49 -5.99
N LYS A 441 -22.50 -8.29 -6.08
CA LYS A 441 -21.90 -9.02 -4.97
C LYS A 441 -20.64 -8.34 -4.44
N THR A 442 -20.77 -7.06 -4.15
CA THR A 442 -19.67 -6.27 -3.59
C THR A 442 -20.12 -5.55 -2.33
N SER A 443 -19.30 -5.60 -1.30
CA SER A 443 -19.43 -4.76 -0.11
C SER A 443 -18.51 -3.55 -0.19
N ALA A 444 -18.73 -2.56 0.67
CA ALA A 444 -17.86 -1.41 0.78
C ALA A 444 -16.46 -1.79 1.33
N TRP A 445 -15.65 -0.78 1.52
CA TRP A 445 -14.30 -0.92 2.05
C TRP A 445 -14.08 0.14 3.14
N HIS A 446 -14.89 0.05 4.22
CA HIS A 446 -14.88 1.04 5.30
C HIS A 446 -13.64 0.99 6.22
N ASN A 447 -12.70 0.06 6.01
CA ASN A 447 -11.44 0.14 6.74
C ASN A 447 -10.64 1.42 6.46
N VAL A 448 -10.93 2.14 5.37
CA VAL A 448 -10.38 3.48 5.09
C VAL A 448 -10.93 4.56 6.04
N ASP A 449 -12.06 4.31 6.67
CA ASP A 449 -12.74 5.19 7.61
C ASP A 449 -12.42 4.87 9.09
N MET A 450 -11.56 3.88 9.32
CA MET A 450 -11.02 3.60 10.65
C MET A 450 -10.11 4.72 11.13
N LYS A 451 -10.03 4.88 12.45
CA LYS A 451 -9.11 5.83 13.08
C LYS A 451 -7.67 5.68 12.54
N GLU A 452 -7.05 6.82 12.20
CA GLU A 452 -5.65 6.87 11.72
C GLU A 452 -4.70 6.10 12.66
N GLY A 453 -3.85 5.29 12.06
CA GLY A 453 -2.85 4.50 12.78
C GLY A 453 -3.40 3.30 13.56
N LEU A 454 -4.70 2.97 13.48
CA LEU A 454 -5.27 1.83 14.17
C LEU A 454 -4.56 0.53 13.79
N ALA A 455 -4.36 0.28 12.50
CA ALA A 455 -3.69 -0.91 12.02
C ALA A 455 -2.21 -0.96 12.47
N GLN A 456 -1.49 0.14 12.30
CA GLN A 456 -0.05 0.22 12.58
C GLN A 456 0.28 0.13 14.07
N ASN A 457 -0.50 0.82 14.91
CA ASN A 457 -0.14 1.00 16.32
C ASN A 457 -0.88 0.05 17.27
N TYR A 458 -1.93 -0.65 16.78
CA TYR A 458 -2.81 -1.44 17.63
C TYR A 458 -3.12 -2.83 17.03
N THR A 459 -3.95 -2.92 15.98
CA THR A 459 -4.51 -4.21 15.53
C THR A 459 -3.46 -5.12 14.90
N GLY A 460 -2.53 -4.61 14.09
CA GLY A 460 -1.53 -5.42 13.39
C GLY A 460 -0.67 -6.29 14.32
N GLN A 461 -0.32 -5.78 15.52
CA GLN A 461 0.42 -6.58 16.51
C GLN A 461 -0.42 -7.74 17.07
N VAL A 462 -1.73 -7.54 17.24
CA VAL A 462 -2.63 -8.60 17.77
C VAL A 462 -2.74 -9.76 16.78
N PHE A 463 -2.80 -9.49 15.48
CA PHE A 463 -2.73 -10.52 14.45
C PHE A 463 -1.41 -11.31 14.50
N ALA A 464 -0.28 -10.63 14.69
CA ALA A 464 1.03 -11.28 14.84
C ALA A 464 1.12 -12.15 16.10
N ASP A 465 0.56 -11.68 17.20
CA ASP A 465 0.53 -12.44 18.47
C ASP A 465 -0.36 -13.70 18.35
N TYR A 466 -1.45 -13.62 17.61
CA TYR A 466 -2.30 -14.79 17.32
C TYR A 466 -1.60 -15.75 16.36
N ALA A 467 -1.00 -15.26 15.30
CA ALA A 467 -0.26 -16.06 14.33
C ALA A 467 0.95 -16.78 14.96
N SER A 468 1.63 -16.14 15.92
CA SER A 468 2.75 -16.74 16.64
C SER A 468 2.33 -17.77 17.72
N GLY A 469 1.01 -17.90 18.00
CA GLY A 469 0.49 -18.71 19.09
C GLY A 469 0.68 -18.10 20.48
N SER A 470 1.06 -16.82 20.56
CA SER A 470 1.11 -16.07 21.84
C SER A 470 -0.28 -15.80 22.40
N LEU A 471 -1.28 -15.73 21.54
CA LEU A 471 -2.70 -15.68 21.86
C LEU A 471 -3.40 -16.92 21.29
N ASP A 472 -4.37 -17.45 22.03
CA ASP A 472 -5.38 -18.34 21.50
C ASP A 472 -6.54 -17.53 20.88
N GLU A 473 -7.55 -18.19 20.32
CA GLU A 473 -8.69 -17.54 19.69
C GLU A 473 -9.43 -16.57 20.63
N ALA A 474 -9.74 -17.01 21.85
CA ALA A 474 -10.40 -16.17 22.84
C ALA A 474 -9.50 -14.99 23.29
N GLY A 475 -8.19 -15.23 23.38
CA GLY A 475 -7.19 -14.20 23.64
C GLY A 475 -7.11 -13.18 22.52
N PHE A 476 -7.21 -13.61 21.26
CA PHE A 476 -7.22 -12.73 20.09
C PHE A 476 -8.45 -11.80 20.12
N VAL A 477 -9.67 -12.35 20.24
CA VAL A 477 -10.91 -11.56 20.31
C VAL A 477 -10.82 -10.51 21.42
N LYS A 478 -10.51 -10.95 22.63
CA LYS A 478 -10.42 -10.07 23.80
C LYS A 478 -9.36 -8.99 23.65
N THR A 479 -8.17 -9.35 23.15
CA THR A 479 -7.07 -8.39 23.00
C THR A 479 -7.38 -7.38 21.91
N LEU A 480 -7.95 -7.85 20.79
CA LEU A 480 -8.35 -6.98 19.67
C LEU A 480 -9.36 -5.94 20.14
N GLU A 481 -10.43 -6.36 20.83
CA GLU A 481 -11.41 -5.44 21.44
C GLU A 481 -10.73 -4.41 22.35
N GLN A 482 -9.85 -4.85 23.25
CA GLN A 482 -9.19 -3.95 24.21
C GLN A 482 -8.28 -2.91 23.55
N VAL A 483 -7.50 -3.31 22.53
CA VAL A 483 -6.61 -2.37 21.84
C VAL A 483 -7.40 -1.38 20.98
N ILE A 484 -8.50 -1.81 20.37
CA ILE A 484 -9.40 -0.95 19.62
C ILE A 484 -10.04 0.09 20.56
N GLN A 485 -10.66 -0.34 21.66
CA GLN A 485 -11.23 0.58 22.67
C GLN A 485 -10.18 1.56 23.19
N SER A 486 -8.95 1.09 23.46
CA SER A 486 -7.85 1.96 23.89
C SER A 486 -7.47 2.98 22.81
N ALA A 487 -7.47 2.59 21.54
CA ALA A 487 -7.19 3.48 20.43
C ALA A 487 -8.22 4.61 20.34
N TYR A 488 -9.50 4.28 20.44
CA TYR A 488 -10.59 5.26 20.34
C TYR A 488 -10.84 6.08 21.62
N ALA A 489 -10.28 5.68 22.76
CA ALA A 489 -10.35 6.45 24.01
C ALA A 489 -9.32 7.60 24.08
N ASN A 490 -8.31 7.60 23.20
CA ASN A 490 -7.24 8.58 23.15
C ASN A 490 -7.44 9.51 21.93
#